data_e11a41c31106ca3c0736751a230960d1
#
_entry.id   e11a41c31106ca3c0736751a230960d1
#
_cell.length_a   1.000
_cell.length_b   1.000
_cell.length_c   1.000
_cell.angle_alpha   90.00
_cell.angle_beta   90.00
_cell.angle_gamma   90.00
#
_symmetry.space_group_name_H-M   'P 1'
#
loop_
_entity.id
_entity.type
_entity.pdbx_description
1 polymer ?
#
loop_
_entity_poly.entity_id
_entity_poly.type
_entity_poly.pdbx_seq_one_letter_code
_entity_poly.pdbx_strand_id
1 'polypeptide(L)'
;MAEKLGALLLVLVLSLAQPAPARRKLLVFLLDGFRSDYISDEALESLPGFREIVSRGVKVDYLTPDFPSLSYPNYYSLMTGRHCEVHQMIGNYMWDPATNKSFDIGVNRDSLMPLWWNGSEPLWITLTKAKRKVYMYYWPGCEVEILGVRPTYCLEYKNVPTDINFANAVSDALDFFKSGQADLVAIYYERIDVEGHHYGPSSPQRKEALRAVDTVLKYMTKWIQERELQDDLNVIIFSDHGMTDIFWMDKVIELDKYVSLHDLQQVKDRGPVVSLWPAPGKHSEIYDKLRTVEHMTVYEKEAIPSRFYYKKGKFVSPLTLVADEGWFITENRETLPFWMNSTGKREGWQRGWHGYDNELRDMRGIFLAFGPGTSRSWRTLSTAAAAQIQLQKPGSLVQLREREVILKDSLSLVHPSF
;
A
#
# COMPACT_ATOMS: atom_id res chain seq x y z
N MET A 1 -20.65 -45.86 41.26
CA MET A 1 -19.88 -44.63 41.44
C MET A 1 -18.66 -44.58 40.51
N ALA A 2 -17.91 -45.66 40.35
CA ALA A 2 -16.75 -45.75 39.48
C ALA A 2 -17.03 -45.56 37.98
N GLU A 3 -18.15 -46.09 37.46
CA GLU A 3 -18.49 -45.94 36.05
C GLU A 3 -18.87 -44.50 35.65
N LYS A 4 -19.51 -43.75 36.54
CA LYS A 4 -19.83 -42.34 36.31
C LYS A 4 -18.59 -41.44 36.34
N LEU A 5 -17.58 -41.82 37.19
CA LEU A 5 -16.32 -41.10 37.25
C LEU A 5 -15.45 -41.36 36.01
N GLY A 6 -15.47 -42.60 35.48
CA GLY A 6 -14.77 -42.97 34.25
C GLY A 6 -15.34 -42.25 33.01
N ALA A 7 -16.70 -42.15 32.92
CA ALA A 7 -17.34 -41.41 31.82
C ALA A 7 -17.05 -39.90 31.88
N LEU A 8 -17.01 -39.31 33.10
CA LEU A 8 -16.65 -37.90 33.27
C LEU A 8 -15.19 -37.61 32.93
N LEU A 9 -14.26 -38.51 33.29
CA LEU A 9 -12.86 -38.38 32.91
C LEU A 9 -12.66 -38.51 31.40
N LEU A 10 -13.37 -39.44 30.75
CA LEU A 10 -13.30 -39.62 29.29
C LEU A 10 -13.83 -38.39 28.53
N VAL A 11 -14.93 -37.78 28.99
CA VAL A 11 -15.47 -36.54 28.42
C VAL A 11 -14.51 -35.37 28.67
N LEU A 12 -13.86 -35.30 29.85
CA LEU A 12 -12.85 -34.27 30.14
C LEU A 12 -11.59 -34.44 29.26
N VAL A 13 -11.12 -35.66 29.06
CA VAL A 13 -9.97 -35.95 28.20
C VAL A 13 -10.29 -35.71 26.74
N LEU A 14 -11.50 -36.04 26.31
CA LEU A 14 -11.96 -35.74 24.93
C LEU A 14 -12.17 -34.24 24.69
N SER A 15 -12.61 -33.49 25.73
CA SER A 15 -12.72 -32.01 25.60
C SER A 15 -11.37 -31.29 25.65
N LEU A 16 -10.34 -31.90 26.34
CA LEU A 16 -8.97 -31.42 26.33
C LEU A 16 -8.18 -31.82 25.08
N ALA A 17 -8.70 -32.79 24.32
CA ALA A 17 -8.09 -33.27 23.06
C ALA A 17 -8.67 -32.61 21.82
N GLN A 18 -9.45 -31.53 21.95
CA GLN A 18 -9.77 -30.75 20.76
C GLN A 18 -8.45 -30.17 20.22
N PRO A 19 -8.07 -30.51 18.98
CA PRO A 19 -6.90 -29.90 18.39
C PRO A 19 -7.10 -28.38 18.45
N ALA A 20 -6.11 -27.67 18.96
CA ALA A 20 -6.10 -26.22 18.88
C ALA A 20 -6.49 -25.82 17.45
N PRO A 21 -7.39 -24.85 17.26
CA PRO A 21 -7.84 -24.48 15.92
C PRO A 21 -6.61 -24.26 15.05
N ALA A 22 -6.59 -24.91 13.91
CA ALA A 22 -5.45 -24.86 12.99
C ALA A 22 -5.09 -23.39 12.76
N ARG A 23 -3.83 -23.01 13.01
CA ARG A 23 -3.35 -21.64 12.85
C ARG A 23 -3.37 -21.33 11.36
N ARG A 24 -4.36 -20.54 10.94
CA ARG A 24 -4.49 -20.14 9.53
C ARG A 24 -3.30 -19.27 9.13
N LYS A 25 -2.81 -19.50 7.95
CA LYS A 25 -1.68 -18.80 7.32
C LYS A 25 -2.18 -17.67 6.45
N LEU A 26 -1.38 -16.62 6.30
CA LEU A 26 -1.76 -15.45 5.50
C LEU A 26 -0.64 -15.08 4.52
N LEU A 27 -0.96 -15.08 3.24
CA LEU A 27 -0.13 -14.53 2.17
C LEU A 27 -0.72 -13.20 1.71
N VAL A 28 0.11 -12.16 1.72
CA VAL A 28 -0.29 -10.79 1.36
C VAL A 28 0.55 -10.32 0.17
N PHE A 29 -0.11 -9.82 -0.85
CA PHE A 29 0.53 -9.15 -1.99
C PHE A 29 0.19 -7.67 -2.01
N LEU A 30 1.21 -6.84 -2.15
CA LEU A 30 1.09 -5.46 -2.57
C LEU A 30 1.61 -5.35 -3.99
N LEU A 31 0.70 -5.11 -4.93
CA LEU A 31 0.99 -4.89 -6.34
C LEU A 31 0.90 -3.40 -6.62
N ASP A 32 2.05 -2.72 -6.68
CA ASP A 32 2.15 -1.27 -6.78
C ASP A 32 1.52 -0.73 -8.08
N GLY A 33 0.83 0.42 -7.96
CA GLY A 33 0.26 1.15 -9.09
C GLY A 33 -0.84 0.41 -9.85
N PHE A 34 -1.43 -0.62 -9.25
CA PHE A 34 -2.43 -1.46 -9.90
C PHE A 34 -3.82 -0.80 -9.83
N ARG A 35 -4.18 -0.06 -10.88
CA ARG A 35 -5.47 0.63 -10.99
C ARG A 35 -6.65 -0.35 -11.08
N SER A 36 -7.77 0.00 -10.46
CA SER A 36 -8.94 -0.87 -10.31
C SER A 36 -9.51 -1.41 -11.62
N ASP A 37 -9.49 -0.62 -12.69
CA ASP A 37 -10.03 -1.01 -14.00
C ASP A 37 -9.12 -1.96 -14.81
N TYR A 38 -7.88 -2.21 -14.36
CA TYR A 38 -6.99 -3.18 -15.01
C TYR A 38 -7.51 -4.62 -14.91
N ILE A 39 -8.41 -4.90 -13.95
CA ILE A 39 -9.12 -6.17 -13.80
C ILE A 39 -10.64 -5.97 -13.89
N SER A 40 -11.09 -5.10 -14.81
CA SER A 40 -12.50 -5.01 -15.19
C SER A 40 -13.02 -6.39 -15.67
N ASP A 41 -14.33 -6.58 -15.69
CA ASP A 41 -14.91 -7.86 -16.11
C ASP A 41 -14.46 -8.23 -17.54
N GLU A 42 -14.37 -7.26 -18.44
CA GLU A 42 -13.81 -7.44 -19.79
C GLU A 42 -12.33 -7.85 -19.75
N ALA A 43 -11.51 -7.19 -18.94
CA ALA A 43 -10.09 -7.52 -18.81
C ALA A 43 -9.87 -8.94 -18.27
N LEU A 44 -10.70 -9.39 -17.33
CA LEU A 44 -10.64 -10.73 -16.74
C LEU A 44 -10.82 -11.86 -17.77
N GLU A 45 -11.44 -11.61 -18.93
CA GLU A 45 -11.53 -12.61 -20.01
C GLU A 45 -10.15 -13.05 -20.50
N SER A 46 -9.17 -12.14 -20.49
CA SER A 46 -7.78 -12.39 -20.90
C SER A 46 -6.82 -12.72 -19.76
N LEU A 47 -7.29 -12.73 -18.51
CA LEU A 47 -6.48 -12.87 -17.28
C LEU A 47 -6.94 -14.09 -16.45
N PRO A 48 -6.58 -15.33 -16.88
CA PRO A 48 -7.08 -16.55 -16.26
C PRO A 48 -6.69 -16.71 -14.78
N GLY A 49 -5.53 -16.19 -14.35
CA GLY A 49 -5.08 -16.25 -12.96
C GLY A 49 -5.96 -15.39 -12.04
N PHE A 50 -6.16 -14.13 -12.40
CA PHE A 50 -7.07 -13.25 -11.67
C PHE A 50 -8.51 -13.74 -11.72
N ARG A 51 -8.98 -14.23 -12.87
CA ARG A 51 -10.33 -14.78 -13.01
C ARG A 51 -10.56 -15.97 -12.07
N GLU A 52 -9.59 -16.85 -11.90
CA GLU A 52 -9.67 -17.98 -10.97
C GLU A 52 -9.78 -17.49 -9.53
N ILE A 53 -8.95 -16.52 -9.13
CA ILE A 53 -8.97 -15.92 -7.79
C ILE A 53 -10.33 -15.27 -7.51
N VAL A 54 -10.84 -14.46 -8.44
CA VAL A 54 -12.14 -13.79 -8.32
C VAL A 54 -13.27 -14.81 -8.22
N SER A 55 -13.21 -15.92 -8.97
CA SER A 55 -14.24 -16.97 -8.94
C SER A 55 -14.34 -17.69 -7.59
N ARG A 56 -13.22 -17.79 -6.87
CA ARG A 56 -13.10 -18.50 -5.58
C ARG A 56 -13.23 -17.59 -4.37
N GLY A 57 -13.05 -16.29 -4.55
CA GLY A 57 -12.92 -15.33 -3.47
C GLY A 57 -13.84 -14.12 -3.59
N VAL A 58 -13.31 -13.00 -3.16
CA VAL A 58 -13.94 -11.67 -3.17
C VAL A 58 -13.08 -10.72 -3.99
N LYS A 59 -13.73 -9.92 -4.83
CA LYS A 59 -13.17 -8.74 -5.50
C LYS A 59 -14.06 -7.56 -5.12
N VAL A 60 -13.47 -6.47 -4.64
CA VAL A 60 -14.21 -5.20 -4.50
C VAL A 60 -14.17 -4.42 -5.81
N ASP A 61 -15.11 -3.51 -6.01
CA ASP A 61 -15.14 -2.68 -7.21
C ASP A 61 -13.89 -1.81 -7.32
N TYR A 62 -13.45 -1.25 -6.21
CA TYR A 62 -12.19 -0.51 -6.09
C TYR A 62 -11.79 -0.35 -4.62
N LEU A 63 -10.50 -0.07 -4.40
CA LEU A 63 -9.93 0.39 -3.14
C LEU A 63 -9.58 1.87 -3.26
N THR A 64 -10.16 2.72 -2.42
CA THR A 64 -9.80 4.14 -2.35
C THR A 64 -8.48 4.28 -1.58
N PRO A 65 -7.44 4.85 -2.17
CA PRO A 65 -6.20 5.13 -1.46
C PRO A 65 -6.39 6.20 -0.39
N ASP A 66 -5.44 6.31 0.53
CA ASP A 66 -5.34 7.47 1.40
C ASP A 66 -4.75 8.66 0.63
N PHE A 67 -4.96 9.89 1.12
CA PHE A 67 -4.34 11.07 0.52
C PHE A 67 -2.99 11.36 1.20
N PRO A 68 -1.95 11.71 0.40
CA PRO A 68 -1.89 11.66 -1.06
C PRO A 68 -1.87 10.21 -1.58
N SER A 69 -2.35 9.98 -2.81
CA SER A 69 -2.35 8.66 -3.43
C SER A 69 -0.94 8.27 -3.92
N LEU A 70 0.01 8.31 -3.00
CA LEU A 70 1.43 7.96 -3.15
C LEU A 70 1.74 6.63 -2.45
N SER A 71 2.83 5.99 -2.86
CA SER A 71 3.19 4.64 -2.44
C SER A 71 3.41 4.51 -0.93
N TYR A 72 4.39 5.22 -0.37
CA TYR A 72 4.74 5.07 1.05
C TYR A 72 3.60 5.43 2.02
N PRO A 73 2.85 6.52 1.84
CA PRO A 73 1.65 6.78 2.62
C PRO A 73 0.68 5.60 2.61
N ASN A 74 0.41 5.02 1.44
CA ASN A 74 -0.55 3.94 1.28
C ASN A 74 -0.03 2.57 1.74
N TYR A 75 1.27 2.25 1.54
CA TYR A 75 1.86 1.07 2.18
C TYR A 75 1.61 1.05 3.67
N TYR A 76 1.77 2.22 4.31
CA TYR A 76 1.67 2.31 5.74
C TYR A 76 0.22 2.40 6.22
N SER A 77 -0.66 3.06 5.46
CA SER A 77 -2.10 3.05 5.74
C SER A 77 -2.68 1.64 5.67
N LEU A 78 -2.34 0.86 4.63
CA LEU A 78 -2.79 -0.51 4.45
C LEU A 78 -2.33 -1.44 5.58
N MET A 79 -1.11 -1.29 6.05
CA MET A 79 -0.53 -2.18 7.05
C MET A 79 -0.73 -1.71 8.51
N THR A 80 -1.14 -0.46 8.72
CA THR A 80 -1.47 0.06 10.06
C THR A 80 -2.96 0.18 10.31
N GLY A 81 -3.77 0.22 9.25
CA GLY A 81 -5.21 0.52 9.32
C GLY A 81 -5.49 1.94 9.81
N ARG A 82 -4.60 2.89 9.54
CA ARG A 82 -4.70 4.27 10.00
C ARG A 82 -4.39 5.23 8.86
N HIS A 83 -4.95 6.43 8.91
CA HIS A 83 -4.68 7.50 7.96
C HIS A 83 -3.30 8.13 8.16
N CYS A 84 -2.80 8.79 7.12
CA CYS A 84 -1.50 9.44 7.05
C CYS A 84 -1.24 10.39 8.22
N GLU A 85 -2.23 11.18 8.63
CA GLU A 85 -2.08 12.11 9.78
C GLU A 85 -1.88 11.40 11.13
N VAL A 86 -2.10 10.08 11.20
CA VAL A 86 -1.93 9.28 12.42
C VAL A 86 -0.62 8.49 12.38
N HIS A 87 -0.35 7.80 11.27
CA HIS A 87 0.89 7.01 11.15
C HIS A 87 2.10 7.84 10.73
N GLN A 88 1.91 9.07 10.28
CA GLN A 88 2.92 10.08 9.97
C GLN A 88 3.74 9.86 8.68
N MET A 89 3.48 8.82 7.92
CA MET A 89 4.04 8.65 6.58
C MET A 89 3.14 9.42 5.60
N ILE A 90 3.53 10.65 5.25
CA ILE A 90 2.67 11.62 4.55
C ILE A 90 3.09 11.88 3.10
N GLY A 91 4.20 11.30 2.64
CA GLY A 91 4.72 11.49 1.27
C GLY A 91 5.80 10.48 0.95
N ASN A 92 6.19 10.42 -0.32
CA ASN A 92 7.36 9.66 -0.76
C ASN A 92 8.65 10.42 -0.47
N TYR A 93 8.55 11.74 -0.26
CA TYR A 93 9.61 12.64 0.17
C TYR A 93 9.09 13.52 1.30
N MET A 94 9.77 13.52 2.44
CA MET A 94 9.38 14.28 3.62
C MET A 94 10.60 14.99 4.21
N TRP A 95 10.35 16.06 4.96
CA TRP A 95 11.38 16.77 5.69
C TRP A 95 10.92 17.09 7.12
N ASP A 96 11.82 16.86 8.09
CA ASP A 96 11.60 17.28 9.47
C ASP A 96 12.46 18.52 9.78
N PRO A 97 11.86 19.71 9.88
CA PRO A 97 12.61 20.92 10.17
C PRO A 97 13.29 20.91 11.54
N ALA A 98 12.75 20.15 12.51
CA ALA A 98 13.30 20.09 13.87
C ALA A 98 14.65 19.35 13.92
N THR A 99 14.84 18.35 13.08
CA THR A 99 16.09 17.54 13.03
C THR A 99 16.90 17.77 11.76
N ASN A 100 16.36 18.55 10.82
CA ASN A 100 16.89 18.75 9.47
C ASN A 100 17.16 17.42 8.73
N LYS A 101 16.32 16.43 8.93
CA LYS A 101 16.38 15.13 8.28
C LYS A 101 15.38 15.04 7.14
N SER A 102 15.74 14.30 6.11
CA SER A 102 14.88 14.02 4.96
C SER A 102 14.57 12.53 4.85
N PHE A 103 13.32 12.23 4.58
CA PHE A 103 12.90 10.95 4.02
C PHE A 103 12.83 11.12 2.50
N ASP A 104 13.62 10.35 1.78
CA ASP A 104 13.59 10.34 0.32
C ASP A 104 13.48 8.89 -0.15
N ILE A 105 12.56 8.61 -1.05
CA ILE A 105 12.35 7.28 -1.63
C ILE A 105 13.67 6.73 -2.21
N GLY A 106 13.96 5.47 -1.96
CA GLY A 106 15.16 4.78 -2.46
C GLY A 106 16.30 4.70 -1.44
N VAL A 107 17.49 5.21 -1.78
CA VAL A 107 18.75 4.91 -1.07
C VAL A 107 19.13 5.87 0.06
N ASN A 108 18.29 6.81 0.43
CA ASN A 108 18.59 7.73 1.52
C ASN A 108 18.63 6.99 2.87
N ARG A 109 19.78 6.98 3.54
CA ARG A 109 19.94 6.34 4.85
C ARG A 109 19.03 6.94 5.93
N ASP A 110 18.75 8.24 5.84
CA ASP A 110 17.85 8.90 6.79
C ASP A 110 16.42 8.36 6.69
N SER A 111 16.01 7.80 5.54
CA SER A 111 14.70 7.17 5.34
C SER A 111 14.51 5.89 6.19
N LEU A 112 15.59 5.26 6.64
CA LEU A 112 15.56 4.10 7.53
C LEU A 112 15.43 4.47 9.02
N MET A 113 15.40 5.76 9.36
CA MET A 113 15.30 6.19 10.76
C MET A 113 13.90 5.89 11.32
N PRO A 114 13.81 5.34 12.54
CA PRO A 114 12.53 5.13 13.24
C PRO A 114 11.65 6.39 13.37
N LEU A 115 12.25 7.59 13.23
CA LEU A 115 11.57 8.88 13.20
C LEU A 115 10.34 8.87 12.29
N TRP A 116 10.44 8.24 11.12
CA TRP A 116 9.41 8.21 10.09
C TRP A 116 8.38 7.11 10.31
N TRP A 117 8.82 5.97 10.89
CA TRP A 117 8.06 4.72 10.93
C TRP A 117 7.34 4.47 12.27
N ASN A 118 7.76 5.12 13.35
CA ASN A 118 7.22 4.86 14.70
C ASN A 118 5.87 5.55 14.98
N GLY A 119 5.27 6.23 14.00
CA GLY A 119 3.98 6.91 14.17
C GLY A 119 2.81 5.94 14.43
N SER A 120 2.90 4.71 13.93
CA SER A 120 1.93 3.64 14.20
C SER A 120 2.58 2.28 14.05
N GLU A 121 1.99 1.28 14.72
CA GLU A 121 2.46 -0.10 14.66
C GLU A 121 1.86 -0.82 13.45
N PRO A 122 2.66 -1.26 12.45
CA PRO A 122 2.16 -2.02 11.33
C PRO A 122 1.93 -3.49 11.68
N LEU A 123 1.08 -4.16 10.89
CA LEU A 123 0.65 -5.54 11.10
C LEU A 123 1.81 -6.51 11.30
N TRP A 124 2.90 -6.39 10.52
CA TRP A 124 4.05 -7.29 10.65
C TRP A 124 4.77 -7.17 12.01
N ILE A 125 4.76 -5.97 12.61
CA ILE A 125 5.33 -5.75 13.95
C ILE A 125 4.39 -6.31 15.02
N THR A 126 3.09 -6.08 14.92
CA THR A 126 2.08 -6.64 15.82
C THR A 126 2.20 -8.16 15.87
N LEU A 127 2.26 -8.82 14.72
CA LEU A 127 2.41 -10.27 14.64
C LEU A 127 3.75 -10.76 15.21
N THR A 128 4.84 -10.06 14.93
CA THR A 128 6.17 -10.42 15.48
C THR A 128 6.19 -10.29 17.00
N LYS A 129 5.59 -9.24 17.57
CA LYS A 129 5.41 -9.10 19.03
C LYS A 129 4.58 -10.26 19.62
N ALA A 130 3.57 -10.72 18.87
CA ALA A 130 2.76 -11.89 19.22
C ALA A 130 3.47 -13.24 18.98
N LYS A 131 4.80 -13.23 18.74
CA LYS A 131 5.61 -14.43 18.47
C LYS A 131 5.18 -15.21 17.23
N ARG A 132 4.56 -14.53 16.26
CA ARG A 132 4.27 -15.08 14.93
C ARG A 132 5.49 -14.94 14.04
N LYS A 133 5.67 -15.89 13.13
CA LYS A 133 6.77 -15.91 12.16
C LYS A 133 6.37 -15.14 10.92
N VAL A 134 6.99 -13.98 10.73
CA VAL A 134 6.70 -13.05 9.64
C VAL A 134 7.87 -12.98 8.67
N TYR A 135 7.60 -13.25 7.40
CA TYR A 135 8.55 -13.21 6.29
C TYR A 135 8.11 -12.14 5.30
N MET A 136 9.04 -11.29 4.87
CA MET A 136 8.74 -10.18 3.97
C MET A 136 9.73 -10.16 2.80
N TYR A 137 9.19 -10.05 1.59
CA TYR A 137 9.96 -10.01 0.35
C TYR A 137 9.79 -8.66 -0.31
N TYR A 138 10.91 -7.93 -0.46
CA TYR A 138 10.99 -6.62 -1.14
C TYR A 138 10.09 -5.54 -0.53
N TRP A 139 9.45 -5.81 0.58
CA TRP A 139 8.49 -4.90 1.20
C TRP A 139 9.20 -3.67 1.77
N PRO A 140 8.91 -2.43 1.26
CA PRO A 140 9.56 -1.23 1.77
C PRO A 140 9.35 -1.04 3.28
N GLY A 141 10.43 -0.86 4.02
CA GLY A 141 10.42 -0.68 5.46
C GLY A 141 10.53 -1.98 6.28
N CYS A 142 10.57 -3.18 5.65
CA CYS A 142 10.78 -4.42 6.42
C CYS A 142 12.16 -4.49 7.08
N GLU A 143 13.15 -3.78 6.54
CA GLU A 143 14.50 -3.62 7.07
C GLU A 143 14.60 -2.66 8.25
N VAL A 144 13.56 -1.86 8.49
CA VAL A 144 13.55 -0.85 9.55
C VAL A 144 13.19 -1.50 10.89
N GLU A 145 13.89 -1.10 11.94
CA GLU A 145 13.50 -1.43 13.31
C GLU A 145 12.38 -0.49 13.77
N ILE A 146 11.13 -0.99 13.75
CA ILE A 146 9.95 -0.22 14.12
C ILE A 146 9.54 -0.58 15.53
N LEU A 147 9.44 0.42 16.41
CA LEU A 147 9.12 0.24 17.83
C LEU A 147 10.00 -0.84 18.51
N GLY A 148 11.27 -0.90 18.14
CA GLY A 148 12.25 -1.85 18.69
C GLY A 148 12.13 -3.28 18.15
N VAL A 149 11.39 -3.51 17.07
CA VAL A 149 11.11 -4.85 16.55
C VAL A 149 11.32 -4.90 15.03
N ARG A 150 11.78 -6.06 14.53
CA ARG A 150 11.88 -6.39 13.10
C ARG A 150 11.10 -7.67 12.80
N PRO A 151 10.66 -7.89 11.55
CA PRO A 151 10.08 -9.17 11.12
C PRO A 151 11.09 -10.32 11.30
N THR A 152 10.61 -11.56 11.28
CA THR A 152 11.46 -12.76 11.36
C THR A 152 12.46 -12.83 10.22
N TYR A 153 12.04 -12.44 9.01
CA TYR A 153 12.84 -12.39 7.80
C TYR A 153 12.43 -11.20 6.93
N CYS A 154 13.41 -10.51 6.37
CA CYS A 154 13.22 -9.43 5.41
C CYS A 154 14.24 -9.60 4.28
N LEU A 155 13.74 -9.89 3.07
CA LEU A 155 14.53 -9.71 1.85
C LEU A 155 14.35 -8.28 1.38
N GLU A 156 15.36 -7.45 1.65
CA GLU A 156 15.32 -6.01 1.42
C GLU A 156 15.08 -5.65 -0.05
N TYR A 157 14.38 -4.55 -0.26
CA TYR A 157 14.26 -3.92 -1.57
C TYR A 157 15.58 -3.21 -1.92
N LYS A 158 16.23 -3.63 -3.00
CA LYS A 158 17.47 -3.02 -3.51
C LYS A 158 17.36 -2.55 -4.96
N ASN A 159 16.58 -3.27 -5.73
CA ASN A 159 16.30 -2.99 -7.14
C ASN A 159 14.89 -3.51 -7.44
N VAL A 160 14.29 -3.03 -8.53
CA VAL A 160 13.00 -3.53 -9.03
C VAL A 160 13.06 -5.05 -9.16
N PRO A 161 12.22 -5.82 -8.42
CA PRO A 161 12.18 -7.26 -8.53
C PRO A 161 11.74 -7.68 -9.95
N THR A 162 12.45 -8.65 -10.54
CA THR A 162 12.05 -9.24 -11.82
C THR A 162 10.84 -10.17 -11.65
N ASP A 163 10.17 -10.52 -12.76
CA ASP A 163 9.08 -11.51 -12.76
C ASP A 163 9.53 -12.84 -12.15
N ILE A 164 10.79 -13.24 -12.39
CA ILE A 164 11.38 -14.46 -11.82
C ILE A 164 11.56 -14.31 -10.31
N ASN A 165 12.03 -13.16 -9.85
CA ASN A 165 12.14 -12.88 -8.41
C ASN A 165 10.77 -12.96 -7.73
N PHE A 166 9.73 -12.39 -8.36
CA PHE A 166 8.36 -12.46 -7.86
C PHE A 166 7.84 -13.90 -7.81
N ALA A 167 8.00 -14.67 -8.88
CA ALA A 167 7.59 -16.07 -8.92
C ALA A 167 8.30 -16.92 -7.87
N ASN A 168 9.61 -16.73 -7.68
CA ASN A 168 10.40 -17.41 -6.66
C ASN A 168 9.91 -17.05 -5.25
N ALA A 169 9.66 -15.77 -4.97
CA ALA A 169 9.14 -15.33 -3.67
C ALA A 169 7.79 -16.00 -3.35
N VAL A 170 6.91 -16.17 -4.36
CA VAL A 170 5.63 -16.88 -4.20
C VAL A 170 5.86 -18.37 -3.89
N SER A 171 6.77 -19.03 -4.61
CA SER A 171 7.08 -20.45 -4.37
C SER A 171 7.68 -20.66 -2.97
N ASP A 172 8.66 -19.85 -2.59
CA ASP A 172 9.30 -19.89 -1.27
C ASP A 172 8.28 -19.66 -0.14
N ALA A 173 7.38 -18.68 -0.31
CA ALA A 173 6.31 -18.42 0.65
C ALA A 173 5.46 -19.67 0.93
N LEU A 174 5.06 -20.38 -0.14
CA LEU A 174 4.25 -21.59 -0.02
C LEU A 174 5.03 -22.72 0.66
N ASP A 175 6.33 -22.86 0.39
CA ASP A 175 7.20 -23.84 1.06
C ASP A 175 7.37 -23.53 2.55
N PHE A 176 7.52 -22.25 2.94
CA PHE A 176 7.55 -21.85 4.33
C PHE A 176 6.21 -22.08 5.05
N PHE A 177 5.09 -21.90 4.35
CA PHE A 177 3.79 -22.27 4.92
C PHE A 177 3.65 -23.79 5.08
N LYS A 178 4.05 -24.59 4.09
CA LYS A 178 3.96 -26.07 4.16
C LYS A 178 4.82 -26.61 5.31
N SER A 179 6.02 -26.08 5.48
CA SER A 179 6.94 -26.49 6.56
C SER A 179 6.62 -25.88 7.94
N GLY A 180 5.60 -25.01 8.05
CA GLY A 180 5.25 -24.33 9.30
C GLY A 180 6.28 -23.29 9.76
N GLN A 181 7.14 -22.81 8.85
CA GLN A 181 8.15 -21.80 9.13
C GLN A 181 7.59 -20.37 9.11
N ALA A 182 6.45 -20.13 8.46
CA ALA A 182 5.81 -18.82 8.41
C ALA A 182 4.34 -18.88 8.84
N ASP A 183 3.89 -17.84 9.56
CA ASP A 183 2.47 -17.54 9.82
C ASP A 183 1.95 -16.49 8.84
N LEU A 184 2.77 -15.48 8.50
CA LEU A 184 2.52 -14.44 7.50
C LEU A 184 3.69 -14.37 6.53
N VAL A 185 3.38 -14.29 5.24
CA VAL A 185 4.34 -13.84 4.21
C VAL A 185 3.75 -12.64 3.48
N ALA A 186 4.52 -11.57 3.35
CA ALA A 186 4.15 -10.37 2.60
C ALA A 186 5.13 -10.18 1.43
N ILE A 187 4.60 -10.01 0.22
CA ILE A 187 5.37 -9.86 -1.01
C ILE A 187 4.97 -8.56 -1.70
N TYR A 188 5.96 -7.70 -1.96
CA TYR A 188 5.81 -6.48 -2.74
C TYR A 188 6.30 -6.69 -4.17
N TYR A 189 5.58 -6.11 -5.14
CA TYR A 189 5.96 -6.15 -6.54
C TYR A 189 5.44 -4.92 -7.30
N GLU A 190 6.31 -4.26 -8.08
CA GLU A 190 6.05 -2.92 -8.60
C GLU A 190 6.11 -2.79 -10.13
N ARG A 191 6.33 -3.87 -10.89
CA ARG A 191 6.52 -3.75 -12.34
C ARG A 191 5.34 -3.07 -13.05
N ILE A 192 4.11 -3.23 -12.54
CA ILE A 192 2.91 -2.60 -13.11
C ILE A 192 2.99 -1.08 -12.99
N ASP A 193 3.43 -0.59 -11.83
CA ASP A 193 3.67 0.83 -11.55
C ASP A 193 4.79 1.39 -12.44
N VAL A 194 5.94 0.73 -12.47
CA VAL A 194 7.11 1.14 -13.28
C VAL A 194 6.73 1.29 -14.76
N GLU A 195 6.05 0.31 -15.33
CA GLU A 195 5.61 0.38 -16.74
C GLU A 195 4.51 1.43 -16.94
N GLY A 196 3.67 1.65 -15.94
CA GLY A 196 2.69 2.74 -15.90
C GLY A 196 3.37 4.10 -15.95
N HIS A 197 4.39 4.32 -15.16
CA HIS A 197 5.20 5.53 -15.18
C HIS A 197 5.92 5.73 -16.53
N HIS A 198 6.60 4.71 -17.03
CA HIS A 198 7.42 4.83 -18.23
C HIS A 198 6.61 5.04 -19.49
N TYR A 199 5.52 4.30 -19.66
CA TYR A 199 4.79 4.22 -20.92
C TYR A 199 3.33 4.67 -20.84
N GLY A 200 2.83 4.94 -19.64
CA GLY A 200 1.44 5.31 -19.37
C GLY A 200 0.53 4.14 -19.01
N PRO A 201 -0.58 4.41 -18.30
CA PRO A 201 -1.47 3.39 -17.74
C PRO A 201 -2.14 2.50 -18.79
N SER A 202 -2.32 2.99 -20.01
CA SER A 202 -2.97 2.26 -21.10
C SER A 202 -2.01 1.53 -22.04
N SER A 203 -0.69 1.60 -21.77
CA SER A 203 0.37 1.12 -22.65
C SER A 203 0.40 -0.42 -22.79
N PRO A 204 0.91 -0.93 -23.94
CA PRO A 204 1.15 -2.36 -24.11
C PRO A 204 2.09 -2.95 -23.07
N GLN A 205 3.12 -2.19 -22.65
CA GLN A 205 4.12 -2.61 -21.68
C GLN A 205 3.47 -2.83 -20.30
N ARG A 206 2.66 -1.88 -19.84
CA ARG A 206 1.91 -2.06 -18.59
C ARG A 206 0.96 -3.29 -18.68
N LYS A 207 0.30 -3.48 -19.83
CA LYS A 207 -0.55 -4.67 -20.06
C LYS A 207 0.25 -5.97 -20.05
N GLU A 208 1.48 -5.97 -20.54
CA GLU A 208 2.39 -7.11 -20.47
C GLU A 208 2.80 -7.42 -19.03
N ALA A 209 3.17 -6.41 -18.25
CA ALA A 209 3.46 -6.55 -16.82
C ALA A 209 2.27 -7.20 -16.07
N LEU A 210 1.04 -6.78 -16.38
CA LEU A 210 -0.17 -7.38 -15.82
C LEU A 210 -0.32 -8.86 -16.18
N ARG A 211 -0.06 -9.25 -17.43
CA ARG A 211 -0.10 -10.66 -17.85
C ARG A 211 0.97 -11.50 -17.17
N ALA A 212 2.14 -10.93 -16.91
CA ALA A 212 3.20 -11.61 -16.17
C ALA A 212 2.76 -11.91 -14.73
N VAL A 213 2.17 -10.94 -14.04
CA VAL A 213 1.58 -11.14 -12.71
C VAL A 213 0.46 -12.19 -12.75
N ASP A 214 -0.46 -12.11 -13.72
CA ASP A 214 -1.55 -13.07 -13.91
C ASP A 214 -1.02 -14.50 -14.05
N THR A 215 0.05 -14.67 -14.82
CA THR A 215 0.70 -15.97 -15.00
C THR A 215 1.24 -16.53 -13.69
N VAL A 216 1.91 -15.72 -12.87
CA VAL A 216 2.40 -16.15 -11.56
C VAL A 216 1.24 -16.53 -10.63
N LEU A 217 0.17 -15.74 -10.61
CA LEU A 217 -1.01 -16.01 -9.79
C LEU A 217 -1.74 -17.28 -10.22
N LYS A 218 -1.80 -17.55 -11.52
CA LYS A 218 -2.33 -18.81 -12.05
C LYS A 218 -1.52 -20.03 -11.57
N TYR A 219 -0.19 -19.94 -11.58
CA TYR A 219 0.65 -20.99 -11.02
C TYR A 219 0.52 -21.09 -9.51
N MET A 220 0.40 -19.97 -8.81
CA MET A 220 0.22 -19.95 -7.35
C MET A 220 -1.01 -20.77 -6.92
N THR A 221 -2.14 -20.63 -7.59
CA THR A 221 -3.35 -21.41 -7.24
C THR A 221 -3.13 -22.90 -7.38
N LYS A 222 -2.39 -23.33 -8.41
CA LYS A 222 -1.97 -24.71 -8.60
C LYS A 222 -0.99 -25.16 -7.50
N TRP A 223 0.03 -24.36 -7.19
CA TRP A 223 1.03 -24.67 -6.18
C TRP A 223 0.43 -24.77 -4.77
N ILE A 224 -0.60 -23.98 -4.46
CA ILE A 224 -1.37 -24.08 -3.20
C ILE A 224 -2.00 -25.48 -3.09
N GLN A 225 -2.59 -26.01 -4.16
CA GLN A 225 -3.18 -27.34 -4.18
C GLN A 225 -2.13 -28.44 -4.08
N GLU A 226 -1.03 -28.36 -4.85
CA GLU A 226 0.08 -29.31 -4.82
C GLU A 226 0.72 -29.44 -3.44
N ARG A 227 0.71 -28.34 -2.67
CA ARG A 227 1.24 -28.30 -1.28
C ARG A 227 0.19 -28.58 -0.21
N GLU A 228 -1.05 -28.87 -0.61
CA GLU A 228 -2.18 -29.12 0.30
C GLU A 228 -2.43 -27.97 1.30
N LEU A 229 -2.33 -26.72 0.83
CA LEU A 229 -2.50 -25.52 1.63
C LEU A 229 -3.90 -24.87 1.49
N GLN A 230 -4.76 -25.38 0.63
CA GLN A 230 -6.06 -24.80 0.28
C GLN A 230 -7.00 -24.60 1.49
N ASP A 231 -6.86 -25.41 2.54
CA ASP A 231 -7.71 -25.37 3.72
C ASP A 231 -7.13 -24.51 4.87
N ASP A 232 -5.86 -24.12 4.75
CA ASP A 232 -5.11 -23.41 5.79
C ASP A 232 -4.67 -22.00 5.39
N LEU A 233 -4.53 -21.73 4.06
CA LEU A 233 -3.95 -20.50 3.56
C LEU A 233 -5.02 -19.53 3.07
N ASN A 234 -4.99 -18.32 3.64
CA ASN A 234 -5.70 -17.17 3.09
C ASN A 234 -4.75 -16.31 2.28
N VAL A 235 -5.24 -15.72 1.19
CA VAL A 235 -4.49 -14.83 0.32
C VAL A 235 -5.23 -13.51 0.18
N ILE A 236 -4.51 -12.41 0.36
CA ILE A 236 -4.98 -11.04 0.14
C ILE A 236 -4.09 -10.40 -0.91
N ILE A 237 -4.69 -9.77 -1.90
CA ILE A 237 -4.01 -9.01 -2.95
C ILE A 237 -4.60 -7.61 -2.97
N PHE A 238 -3.78 -6.60 -2.80
CA PHE A 238 -4.20 -5.21 -2.91
C PHE A 238 -3.14 -4.36 -3.62
N SER A 239 -3.54 -3.19 -4.07
CA SER A 239 -2.62 -2.13 -4.49
C SER A 239 -2.75 -0.92 -3.57
N ASP A 240 -1.76 -0.10 -3.60
CA ASP A 240 -1.66 1.14 -2.83
C ASP A 240 -2.36 2.32 -3.52
N HIS A 241 -2.34 2.38 -4.86
CA HIS A 241 -2.97 3.40 -5.69
C HIS A 241 -3.14 2.91 -7.13
N GLY A 242 -3.71 3.77 -7.97
CA GLY A 242 -3.79 3.61 -9.41
C GLY A 242 -2.72 4.43 -10.14
N MET A 243 -3.05 4.87 -11.38
CA MET A 243 -2.14 5.60 -12.28
C MET A 243 -2.97 6.39 -13.30
N THR A 244 -2.58 7.65 -13.57
CA THR A 244 -3.18 8.45 -14.65
C THR A 244 -2.13 8.94 -15.63
N ASP A 245 -2.55 9.36 -16.81
CA ASP A 245 -1.66 9.95 -17.83
C ASP A 245 -1.21 11.36 -17.43
N ILE A 246 0.03 11.70 -17.76
CA ILE A 246 0.57 13.05 -17.61
C ILE A 246 1.05 13.61 -18.96
N PHE A 247 0.96 14.95 -19.11
CA PHE A 247 1.15 15.63 -20.39
C PHE A 247 2.21 16.71 -20.27
N TRP A 248 3.47 16.36 -20.55
CA TRP A 248 4.65 17.20 -20.37
C TRP A 248 4.67 18.50 -21.17
N MET A 249 4.00 18.53 -22.32
CA MET A 249 4.06 19.70 -23.19
C MET A 249 3.16 20.83 -22.64
N ASP A 250 1.97 20.46 -22.14
CA ASP A 250 0.89 21.41 -21.93
C ASP A 250 0.45 21.53 -20.48
N LYS A 251 0.68 20.48 -19.63
CA LYS A 251 0.16 20.40 -18.27
C LYS A 251 1.26 20.38 -17.21
N VAL A 252 2.15 21.37 -17.25
CA VAL A 252 3.23 21.54 -16.27
C VAL A 252 3.13 22.91 -15.61
N ILE A 253 3.19 22.93 -14.29
CA ILE A 253 3.26 24.13 -13.46
C ILE A 253 4.71 24.29 -12.98
N GLU A 254 5.39 25.31 -13.46
CA GLU A 254 6.78 25.63 -13.12
C GLU A 254 6.78 26.72 -12.05
N LEU A 255 7.19 26.36 -10.84
CA LEU A 255 7.13 27.27 -9.68
C LEU A 255 8.04 28.50 -9.83
N ASP A 256 9.18 28.37 -10.52
CA ASP A 256 10.12 29.47 -10.75
C ASP A 256 9.54 30.62 -11.62
N LYS A 257 8.46 30.36 -12.33
CA LYS A 257 7.72 31.41 -13.07
C LYS A 257 6.89 32.34 -12.16
N TYR A 258 6.60 31.92 -10.95
CA TYR A 258 5.72 32.64 -10.03
C TYR A 258 6.45 33.12 -8.77
N VAL A 259 7.40 32.33 -8.27
CA VAL A 259 8.15 32.62 -7.05
C VAL A 259 9.64 32.37 -7.23
N SER A 260 10.48 33.12 -6.50
CA SER A 260 11.92 32.83 -6.47
C SER A 260 12.16 31.54 -5.70
N LEU A 261 12.84 30.57 -6.29
CA LEU A 261 13.22 29.33 -5.60
C LEU A 261 14.15 29.59 -4.41
N HIS A 262 14.86 30.71 -4.34
CA HIS A 262 15.66 31.12 -3.19
C HIS A 262 14.81 31.52 -1.97
N ASP A 263 13.54 31.84 -2.18
CA ASP A 263 12.58 32.13 -1.13
C ASP A 263 11.94 30.86 -0.54
N LEU A 264 12.32 29.67 -1.05
CA LEU A 264 11.89 28.37 -0.53
C LEU A 264 13.02 27.73 0.28
N GLN A 265 12.74 27.41 1.54
CA GLN A 265 13.64 26.69 2.42
C GLN A 265 13.73 25.22 2.03
N GLN A 266 12.61 24.63 1.65
CA GLN A 266 12.52 23.24 1.24
C GLN A 266 11.34 23.00 0.29
N VAL A 267 11.53 22.07 -0.64
CA VAL A 267 10.50 21.51 -1.53
C VAL A 267 10.58 20.00 -1.42
N LYS A 268 9.46 19.32 -1.17
CA LYS A 268 9.39 17.86 -1.11
C LYS A 268 8.21 17.36 -1.93
N ASP A 269 8.39 16.18 -2.51
CA ASP A 269 7.58 15.64 -3.58
C ASP A 269 7.52 16.55 -4.82
N ARG A 270 7.03 16.03 -5.92
CA ARG A 270 6.77 16.73 -7.19
C ARG A 270 5.56 16.11 -7.86
N GLY A 271 4.99 16.83 -8.76
CA GLY A 271 3.86 16.35 -9.54
C GLY A 271 2.52 16.67 -8.91
N PRO A 272 1.72 15.67 -8.51
CA PRO A 272 0.35 15.88 -8.01
C PRO A 272 0.26 16.63 -6.70
N VAL A 273 1.18 16.37 -5.78
CA VAL A 273 1.24 17.01 -4.47
C VAL A 273 2.66 17.47 -4.21
N VAL A 274 2.80 18.73 -3.79
CA VAL A 274 4.09 19.32 -3.44
C VAL A 274 3.99 19.97 -2.07
N SER A 275 4.94 19.62 -1.22
CA SER A 275 5.13 20.22 0.10
C SER A 275 6.13 21.34 0.04
N LEU A 276 5.73 22.57 0.43
CA LEU A 276 6.59 23.74 0.42
C LEU A 276 6.82 24.29 1.83
N TRP A 277 8.08 24.59 2.12
CA TRP A 277 8.49 25.36 3.29
C TRP A 277 9.07 26.70 2.81
N PRO A 278 8.30 27.79 2.90
CA PRO A 278 8.80 29.12 2.62
C PRO A 278 9.96 29.52 3.54
N ALA A 279 10.90 30.30 3.03
CA ALA A 279 11.91 30.92 3.86
C ALA A 279 11.28 31.86 4.92
N PRO A 280 11.96 32.15 6.04
CA PRO A 280 11.43 33.03 7.09
C PRO A 280 10.96 34.35 6.52
N GLY A 281 9.71 34.73 6.85
CA GLY A 281 9.08 35.97 6.39
C GLY A 281 8.50 35.95 4.97
N LYS A 282 8.64 34.81 4.23
CA LYS A 282 8.16 34.70 2.84
C LYS A 282 6.81 34.00 2.67
N HIS A 283 6.24 33.48 3.74
CA HIS A 283 5.02 32.65 3.69
C HIS A 283 3.86 33.34 2.95
N SER A 284 3.46 34.54 3.38
CA SER A 284 2.31 35.23 2.80
C SER A 284 2.54 35.63 1.35
N GLU A 285 3.75 36.11 1.01
CA GLU A 285 4.11 36.48 -0.36
C GLU A 285 3.99 35.27 -1.30
N ILE A 286 4.53 34.12 -0.89
CA ILE A 286 4.51 32.88 -1.68
C ILE A 286 3.08 32.37 -1.81
N TYR A 287 2.32 32.33 -0.72
CA TYR A 287 0.92 31.90 -0.73
C TYR A 287 0.09 32.75 -1.68
N ASP A 288 0.18 34.11 -1.58
CA ASP A 288 -0.61 35.02 -2.40
C ASP A 288 -0.30 34.91 -3.89
N LYS A 289 0.94 34.61 -4.26
CA LYS A 289 1.32 34.38 -5.64
C LYS A 289 0.83 33.03 -6.15
N LEU A 290 1.10 31.96 -5.40
CA LEU A 290 0.80 30.59 -5.87
C LEU A 290 -0.70 30.28 -5.87
N ARG A 291 -1.50 30.83 -4.97
CA ARG A 291 -2.96 30.60 -4.93
C ARG A 291 -3.71 31.14 -6.16
N THR A 292 -3.07 31.95 -6.99
CA THR A 292 -3.64 32.47 -8.25
C THR A 292 -3.28 31.63 -9.46
N VAL A 293 -2.43 30.63 -9.30
CA VAL A 293 -1.99 29.75 -10.39
C VAL A 293 -3.09 28.76 -10.72
N GLU A 294 -3.46 28.71 -11.99
CA GLU A 294 -4.48 27.79 -12.48
C GLU A 294 -4.01 26.33 -12.41
N HIS A 295 -4.95 25.40 -12.35
CA HIS A 295 -4.73 23.95 -12.34
C HIS A 295 -4.00 23.41 -11.13
N MET A 296 -3.93 24.16 -10.05
CA MET A 296 -3.56 23.68 -8.72
C MET A 296 -4.32 24.43 -7.63
N THR A 297 -4.44 23.76 -6.48
CA THR A 297 -4.95 24.40 -5.26
C THR A 297 -3.82 24.47 -4.24
N VAL A 298 -3.64 25.63 -3.63
CA VAL A 298 -2.68 25.86 -2.56
C VAL A 298 -3.40 25.89 -1.22
N TYR A 299 -3.02 25.00 -0.33
CA TYR A 299 -3.56 24.93 1.01
C TYR A 299 -2.52 25.39 2.04
N GLU A 300 -2.89 26.31 2.89
CA GLU A 300 -2.23 26.43 4.19
C GLU A 300 -2.58 25.19 5.02
N LYS A 301 -1.67 24.75 5.89
CA LYS A 301 -1.81 23.50 6.65
C LYS A 301 -3.20 23.35 7.31
N GLU A 302 -3.69 24.39 7.96
CA GLU A 302 -4.97 24.34 8.66
C GLU A 302 -6.19 24.34 7.72
N ALA A 303 -6.01 24.83 6.48
CA ALA A 303 -7.05 24.88 5.45
C ALA A 303 -7.18 23.57 4.65
N ILE A 304 -6.27 22.62 4.83
CA ILE A 304 -6.33 21.32 4.15
C ILE A 304 -7.66 20.63 4.50
N PRO A 305 -8.42 20.15 3.48
CA PRO A 305 -9.71 19.50 3.69
C PRO A 305 -9.64 18.32 4.66
N SER A 306 -10.57 18.27 5.61
CA SER A 306 -10.59 17.21 6.63
C SER A 306 -10.76 15.80 6.03
N ARG A 307 -11.37 15.67 4.85
CA ARG A 307 -11.53 14.40 4.14
C ARG A 307 -10.21 13.75 3.72
N PHE A 308 -9.14 14.53 3.62
CA PHE A 308 -7.80 14.02 3.32
C PHE A 308 -7.13 13.32 4.49
N TYR A 309 -7.60 13.51 5.73
CA TYR A 309 -6.95 12.95 6.93
C TYR A 309 -5.43 13.15 6.94
N TYR A 310 -5.00 14.36 6.60
CA TYR A 310 -3.60 14.70 6.30
C TYR A 310 -3.04 15.80 7.20
N LYS A 311 -3.82 16.86 7.43
CA LYS A 311 -3.33 18.12 8.02
C LYS A 311 -2.73 18.02 9.43
N LYS A 312 -3.09 16.98 10.21
CA LYS A 312 -2.52 16.74 11.53
C LYS A 312 -1.18 16.02 11.50
N GLY A 313 -0.69 15.67 10.31
CA GLY A 313 0.61 15.06 10.14
C GLY A 313 1.73 15.98 10.69
N LYS A 314 2.67 15.36 11.44
CA LYS A 314 3.82 16.07 12.04
C LYS A 314 4.69 16.74 10.99
N PHE A 315 4.86 16.08 9.85
CA PHE A 315 5.75 16.50 8.77
C PHE A 315 5.06 17.30 7.67
N VAL A 316 3.77 17.60 7.82
CA VAL A 316 3.03 18.40 6.84
C VAL A 316 3.60 19.82 6.79
N SER A 317 3.90 20.26 5.58
CA SER A 317 4.46 21.57 5.26
C SER A 317 3.50 22.72 5.58
N PRO A 318 4.00 23.94 5.76
CA PRO A 318 3.15 25.13 5.89
C PRO A 318 2.24 25.35 4.70
N LEU A 319 2.71 25.05 3.49
CA LEU A 319 1.94 25.12 2.24
C LEU A 319 1.98 23.76 1.52
N THR A 320 0.80 23.25 1.19
CA THR A 320 0.63 22.03 0.37
C THR A 320 -0.06 22.39 -0.94
N LEU A 321 0.57 22.08 -2.05
CA LEU A 321 0.07 22.31 -3.39
C LEU A 321 -0.50 21.00 -3.92
N VAL A 322 -1.71 21.04 -4.48
CA VAL A 322 -2.40 19.88 -5.07
C VAL A 322 -2.78 20.21 -6.49
N ALA A 323 -2.24 19.48 -7.44
CA ALA A 323 -2.52 19.67 -8.87
C ALA A 323 -3.85 19.05 -9.30
N ASP A 324 -4.45 19.62 -10.33
CA ASP A 324 -5.54 18.98 -11.07
C ASP A 324 -5.02 17.71 -11.77
N GLU A 325 -5.91 16.76 -12.05
CA GLU A 325 -5.55 15.50 -12.70
C GLU A 325 -4.81 15.71 -14.03
N GLY A 326 -3.70 15.00 -14.18
CA GLY A 326 -2.83 15.08 -15.35
C GLY A 326 -1.88 16.28 -15.37
N TRP A 327 -1.99 17.22 -14.42
CA TRP A 327 -1.05 18.32 -14.24
C TRP A 327 0.11 17.91 -13.33
N PHE A 328 1.28 18.50 -13.58
CA PHE A 328 2.51 18.19 -12.86
C PHE A 328 3.18 19.47 -12.34
N ILE A 329 3.34 19.60 -11.03
CA ILE A 329 4.02 20.73 -10.38
C ILE A 329 5.49 20.37 -10.22
N THR A 330 6.37 21.27 -10.62
CA THR A 330 7.82 21.13 -10.49
C THR A 330 8.47 22.50 -10.22
N GLU A 331 9.71 22.51 -9.75
CA GLU A 331 10.46 23.76 -9.57
C GLU A 331 10.71 24.46 -10.89
N ASN A 332 11.14 23.71 -11.90
CA ASN A 332 11.38 24.15 -13.28
C ASN A 332 11.40 22.94 -14.23
N ARG A 333 11.53 23.17 -15.53
CA ARG A 333 11.54 22.08 -16.54
C ARG A 333 12.75 21.15 -16.45
N GLU A 334 13.85 21.59 -15.87
CA GLU A 334 15.07 20.77 -15.74
C GLU A 334 14.89 19.66 -14.70
N THR A 335 13.97 19.87 -13.73
CA THR A 335 13.65 18.92 -12.67
C THR A 335 12.52 17.96 -13.03
N LEU A 336 11.97 18.02 -14.26
CA LEU A 336 10.97 17.08 -14.73
C LEU A 336 11.51 15.64 -14.74
N PRO A 337 10.72 14.65 -14.29
CA PRO A 337 11.18 13.28 -14.22
C PRO A 337 11.28 12.64 -15.61
N PHE A 338 12.41 12.01 -15.87
CA PHE A 338 12.65 11.11 -16.99
C PHE A 338 13.14 9.77 -16.45
N TRP A 339 12.99 8.74 -17.23
CA TRP A 339 13.50 7.43 -16.86
C TRP A 339 14.75 7.07 -17.64
N MET A 340 15.61 6.28 -16.99
CA MET A 340 16.86 5.79 -17.56
C MET A 340 16.76 4.29 -17.80
N ASN A 341 17.38 3.83 -18.89
CA ASN A 341 17.53 2.40 -19.10
C ASN A 341 18.61 1.79 -18.17
N SER A 342 18.77 0.48 -18.24
CA SER A 342 19.76 -0.28 -17.46
C SER A 342 21.20 0.15 -17.65
N THR A 343 21.51 0.92 -18.72
CA THR A 343 22.84 1.47 -18.98
C THR A 343 23.01 2.91 -18.48
N GLY A 344 21.99 3.48 -17.83
CA GLY A 344 21.99 4.86 -17.34
C GLY A 344 21.76 5.91 -18.42
N LYS A 345 21.31 5.50 -19.61
CA LYS A 345 20.95 6.41 -20.69
C LYS A 345 19.50 6.87 -20.55
N ARG A 346 19.26 8.17 -20.72
CA ARG A 346 17.92 8.74 -20.74
C ARG A 346 17.13 8.20 -21.94
N GLU A 347 15.98 7.55 -21.66
CA GLU A 347 15.13 6.94 -22.69
C GLU A 347 13.88 7.76 -22.98
N GLY A 348 13.31 8.43 -21.98
CA GLY A 348 12.13 9.23 -22.20
C GLY A 348 11.62 9.94 -20.95
N TRP A 349 10.59 10.73 -21.14
CA TRP A 349 9.83 11.34 -20.05
C TRP A 349 8.85 10.33 -19.47
N GLN A 350 8.60 10.41 -18.16
CA GLN A 350 7.52 9.66 -17.52
C GLN A 350 6.18 10.02 -18.20
N ARG A 351 5.34 9.04 -18.44
CA ARG A 351 4.04 9.20 -19.13
C ARG A 351 2.83 8.96 -18.24
N GLY A 352 3.04 8.37 -17.08
CA GLY A 352 2.04 8.17 -16.05
C GLY A 352 2.52 8.66 -14.70
N TRP A 353 1.58 9.07 -13.87
CA TRP A 353 1.85 9.48 -12.49
C TRP A 353 0.63 9.25 -11.59
N HIS A 354 0.86 9.36 -10.29
CA HIS A 354 -0.14 9.20 -9.24
C HIS A 354 0.20 10.11 -8.05
N GLY A 355 -0.68 10.21 -7.06
CA GLY A 355 -0.52 11.11 -5.91
C GLY A 355 -1.60 12.18 -5.85
N TYR A 356 -2.48 12.26 -6.86
CA TYR A 356 -3.59 13.21 -6.94
C TYR A 356 -4.63 12.99 -5.85
N ASP A 357 -5.68 13.79 -5.87
CA ASP A 357 -6.86 13.62 -5.02
C ASP A 357 -7.31 12.15 -5.02
N ASN A 358 -7.44 11.58 -3.84
CA ASN A 358 -7.73 10.16 -3.67
C ASN A 358 -9.16 9.74 -4.04
N GLU A 359 -10.04 10.69 -4.30
CA GLU A 359 -11.38 10.42 -4.86
C GLU A 359 -11.38 10.23 -6.37
N LEU A 360 -10.32 10.65 -7.07
CA LEU A 360 -10.20 10.46 -8.51
C LEU A 360 -10.22 8.97 -8.88
N ARG A 361 -10.94 8.68 -9.96
CA ARG A 361 -11.15 7.30 -10.40
C ARG A 361 -9.83 6.60 -10.75
N ASP A 362 -8.92 7.31 -11.40
CA ASP A 362 -7.64 6.78 -11.84
C ASP A 362 -6.66 6.51 -10.69
N MET A 363 -6.92 7.07 -9.49
CA MET A 363 -6.14 6.79 -8.29
C MET A 363 -6.60 5.55 -7.53
N ARG A 364 -7.75 4.97 -7.88
CA ARG A 364 -8.33 3.82 -7.19
C ARG A 364 -7.55 2.54 -7.47
N GLY A 365 -7.24 1.81 -6.42
CA GLY A 365 -6.56 0.52 -6.46
C GLY A 365 -7.51 -0.69 -6.44
N ILE A 366 -6.93 -1.87 -6.26
CA ILE A 366 -7.63 -3.16 -6.17
C ILE A 366 -7.61 -3.71 -4.75
N PHE A 367 -8.60 -4.56 -4.45
CA PHE A 367 -8.56 -5.48 -3.30
C PHE A 367 -9.23 -6.79 -3.68
N LEU A 368 -8.49 -7.88 -3.47
CA LEU A 368 -8.93 -9.25 -3.70
C LEU A 368 -8.59 -10.10 -2.46
N ALA A 369 -9.45 -11.03 -2.11
CA ALA A 369 -9.16 -12.01 -1.06
C ALA A 369 -9.76 -13.36 -1.39
N PHE A 370 -9.03 -14.44 -1.13
CA PHE A 370 -9.55 -15.80 -1.23
C PHE A 370 -8.89 -16.73 -0.21
N GLY A 371 -9.53 -17.86 0.04
CA GLY A 371 -9.09 -18.87 0.99
C GLY A 371 -10.20 -19.29 1.95
N PRO A 372 -9.93 -20.20 2.89
CA PRO A 372 -10.97 -20.79 3.76
C PRO A 372 -11.63 -19.80 4.72
N GLY A 373 -10.99 -18.65 4.95
CA GLY A 373 -11.54 -17.58 5.79
C GLY A 373 -12.46 -16.61 5.06
N THR A 374 -12.51 -16.64 3.73
CA THR A 374 -13.38 -15.78 2.95
C THR A 374 -14.78 -16.38 2.88
N SER A 375 -15.74 -15.81 3.61
CA SER A 375 -17.11 -16.31 3.60
C SER A 375 -17.89 -15.86 2.36
N ARG A 376 -18.95 -16.61 1.97
CA ARG A 376 -19.86 -16.23 0.87
C ARG A 376 -20.60 -14.91 1.14
N SER A 377 -20.76 -14.51 2.40
CA SER A 377 -21.37 -13.23 2.79
C SER A 377 -20.55 -12.01 2.34
N TRP A 378 -19.27 -12.17 2.08
CA TRP A 378 -18.41 -11.12 1.55
C TRP A 378 -18.66 -10.83 0.05
N ARG A 379 -19.29 -11.74 -0.67
CA ARG A 379 -19.64 -11.55 -2.10
C ARG A 379 -20.77 -10.54 -2.33
N THR A 380 -21.50 -10.19 -1.29
CA THR A 380 -22.65 -9.25 -1.34
C THR A 380 -22.26 -7.81 -0.98
N LEU A 381 -21.00 -7.52 -0.68
CA LEU A 381 -20.48 -6.17 -0.40
C LEU A 381 -20.17 -5.35 -1.66
N SER A 382 -20.70 -5.73 -2.81
CA SER A 382 -20.37 -5.20 -4.14
C SER A 382 -21.10 -3.92 -4.53
N THR A 383 -21.60 -3.12 -3.62
CA THR A 383 -22.11 -1.79 -3.99
C THR A 383 -21.78 -0.77 -2.91
N ALA A 384 -20.91 0.20 -3.28
CA ALA A 384 -20.71 1.49 -2.61
C ALA A 384 -19.99 1.47 -1.24
N ALA A 385 -19.03 0.61 -1.02
CA ALA A 385 -18.16 0.75 0.15
C ALA A 385 -16.72 1.07 -0.32
N ALA A 386 -16.33 2.33 -0.22
CA ALA A 386 -14.93 2.69 -0.07
C ALA A 386 -14.43 1.89 1.15
N ALA A 387 -13.59 0.88 0.92
CA ALA A 387 -12.99 0.12 2.00
C ALA A 387 -11.90 0.99 2.63
N GLN A 388 -12.28 1.88 3.55
CA GLN A 388 -11.36 2.44 4.51
C GLN A 388 -11.03 1.31 5.50
N ILE A 389 -9.82 0.82 5.39
CA ILE A 389 -9.26 -0.15 6.33
C ILE A 389 -8.93 0.61 7.62
N GLN A 390 -9.89 0.73 8.53
CA GLN A 390 -9.65 1.26 9.88
C GLN A 390 -9.54 0.11 10.87
N LEU A 391 -8.31 -0.18 11.30
CA LEU A 391 -8.06 -1.01 12.47
C LEU A 391 -8.28 -0.18 13.73
N GLN A 392 -9.38 -0.37 14.46
CA GLN A 392 -9.55 0.19 15.81
C GLN A 392 -8.91 -0.70 16.86
N LYS A 393 -8.37 -0.07 17.93
CA LYS A 393 -7.72 -0.74 19.07
C LYS A 393 -8.63 -1.82 19.70
N PRO A 394 -8.06 -2.93 20.21
CA PRO A 394 -8.79 -3.91 21.00
C PRO A 394 -9.37 -3.25 22.25
N GLY A 395 -10.67 -3.40 22.47
CA GLY A 395 -11.31 -3.02 23.75
C GLY A 395 -12.56 -2.15 23.68
N SER A 396 -13.02 -1.65 22.52
CA SER A 396 -14.29 -0.96 22.42
C SER A 396 -15.33 -1.81 21.68
N LEU A 397 -16.36 -2.23 22.38
CA LEU A 397 -17.58 -2.78 21.79
C LEU A 397 -18.28 -1.64 21.07
N VAL A 398 -18.15 -1.57 19.74
CA VAL A 398 -18.90 -0.64 18.90
C VAL A 398 -19.69 -1.47 17.92
N GLN A 399 -21.00 -1.26 17.89
CA GLN A 399 -21.90 -1.81 16.87
C GLN A 399 -21.40 -1.37 15.50
N LEU A 400 -20.95 -2.34 14.71
CA LEU A 400 -20.46 -2.13 13.36
C LEU A 400 -21.63 -1.76 12.44
N ARG A 401 -21.58 -0.59 11.84
CA ARG A 401 -22.30 -0.30 10.60
C ARG A 401 -21.60 -1.01 9.45
N GLU A 402 -22.32 -1.51 8.48
CA GLU A 402 -21.96 -2.45 7.41
C GLU A 402 -20.70 -2.12 6.55
N ARG A 403 -19.92 -1.09 6.88
CA ARG A 403 -18.77 -0.60 6.09
C ARG A 403 -17.37 -0.94 6.64
N GLU A 404 -17.25 -1.61 7.80
CA GLU A 404 -15.96 -1.74 8.52
C GLU A 404 -15.38 -3.18 8.63
N VAL A 405 -15.92 -4.14 7.91
CA VAL A 405 -15.79 -5.57 8.28
C VAL A 405 -14.50 -6.26 7.78
N ILE A 406 -13.85 -5.77 6.73
CA ILE A 406 -12.97 -6.63 5.90
C ILE A 406 -11.65 -7.05 6.59
N LEU A 407 -10.97 -6.18 7.33
CA LEU A 407 -9.69 -6.55 7.96
C LEU A 407 -9.82 -7.10 9.38
N LYS A 408 -10.88 -6.75 10.10
CA LYS A 408 -11.09 -7.24 11.46
C LYS A 408 -11.32 -8.76 11.46
N ASP A 409 -12.08 -9.27 10.48
CA ASP A 409 -12.29 -10.69 10.31
C ASP A 409 -11.08 -11.42 9.72
N SER A 410 -10.29 -10.75 8.87
CA SER A 410 -9.02 -11.31 8.39
C SER A 410 -7.98 -11.40 9.51
N LEU A 411 -7.98 -10.47 10.47
CA LEU A 411 -7.14 -10.53 11.67
C LEU A 411 -7.65 -11.57 12.68
N SER A 412 -8.96 -11.83 12.77
CA SER A 412 -9.51 -12.94 13.56
C SER A 412 -9.09 -14.30 13.01
N LEU A 413 -8.68 -14.37 11.73
CA LEU A 413 -8.09 -15.57 11.11
C LEU A 413 -6.69 -15.87 11.63
N VAL A 414 -5.99 -14.87 12.16
CA VAL A 414 -4.62 -14.99 12.72
C VAL A 414 -4.67 -15.01 14.25
N HIS A 415 -5.77 -14.60 14.88
CA HIS A 415 -5.90 -14.50 16.33
C HIS A 415 -7.21 -15.15 16.84
N PRO A 416 -7.19 -16.40 17.32
CA PRO A 416 -8.39 -17.11 17.77
C PRO A 416 -8.79 -16.83 19.23
N SER A 417 -8.43 -15.70 19.82
CA SER A 417 -8.93 -15.32 21.16
C SER A 417 -8.45 -13.92 21.53
N PHE A 418 -9.34 -12.99 21.37
CA PHE A 418 -9.49 -11.82 22.24
C PHE A 418 -11.00 -11.56 22.40
#